data_3682fed3e0dcda5d4bab0c081d68b8d3
#
_entry.id   3682fed3e0dcda5d4bab0c081d68b8d3
#
_cell.length_a   1.000
_cell.length_b   1.000
_cell.length_c   1.000
_cell.angle_alpha   90.00
_cell.angle_beta   90.00
_cell.angle_gamma   90.00
#
_symmetry.space_group_name_H-M   'P 1'
#
loop_
_entity.id
_entity.type
_entity.pdbx_description
1 polymer ?
#
loop_
_entity_poly.entity_id
_entity_poly.type
_entity_poly.pdbx_seq_one_letter_code
_entity_poly.pdbx_strand_id
1 'polypeptide(L)'
;MCEPVCMTVKPTYDDVNLILRLYETRREEKMRAAREWFAQNFKYRTMEEFNRGCPPGSSMNAYARMVMGYWEMVASFISSGVLNQELFFQSGMELLFVWVRVRELIPHMREANKNPGSFQNLETVANAYIKWLDQHSPEAYAAFAARIG
;
A
#
# COMPACT_ATOMS: atom_id res chain seq x y z
N MET A 1 13.74 -33.00 -19.71
CA MET A 1 13.88 -31.87 -18.75
C MET A 1 12.49 -31.36 -18.41
N CYS A 2 12.06 -31.60 -17.19
CA CYS A 2 10.80 -31.02 -16.73
C CYS A 2 11.07 -29.58 -16.35
N GLU A 3 10.43 -28.64 -17.02
CA GLU A 3 10.37 -27.26 -16.51
C GLU A 3 9.76 -27.30 -15.11
N PRO A 4 10.32 -26.57 -14.15
CA PRO A 4 9.69 -26.49 -12.85
C PRO A 4 8.29 -25.87 -13.05
N VAL A 5 7.26 -26.66 -12.83
CA VAL A 5 5.89 -26.16 -12.72
C VAL A 5 5.94 -25.16 -11.59
N CYS A 6 5.82 -23.88 -11.92
CA CYS A 6 5.62 -22.83 -10.93
C CYS A 6 4.33 -23.18 -10.20
N MET A 7 4.45 -23.87 -9.07
CA MET A 7 3.30 -24.19 -8.24
C MET A 7 2.78 -22.88 -7.67
N THR A 8 1.70 -22.36 -8.27
CA THR A 8 0.91 -21.29 -7.69
C THR A 8 0.44 -21.77 -6.33
N VAL A 9 0.91 -21.12 -5.27
CA VAL A 9 0.48 -21.42 -3.91
C VAL A 9 -1.01 -21.10 -3.83
N LYS A 10 -1.80 -22.12 -3.49
CA LYS A 10 -3.25 -21.94 -3.30
C LYS A 10 -3.49 -21.13 -2.02
N PRO A 11 -4.44 -20.18 -2.07
CA PRO A 11 -4.86 -19.50 -0.85
C PRO A 11 -5.50 -20.50 0.13
N THR A 12 -5.38 -20.20 1.41
CA THR A 12 -5.93 -21.00 2.50
C THR A 12 -7.04 -20.26 3.21
N TYR A 13 -7.73 -20.97 4.09
CA TYR A 13 -8.72 -20.36 4.98
C TYR A 13 -8.09 -19.30 5.89
N ASP A 14 -6.83 -19.50 6.28
CA ASP A 14 -6.08 -18.52 7.08
C ASP A 14 -5.86 -17.22 6.30
N ASP A 15 -5.61 -17.28 5.00
CA ASP A 15 -5.52 -16.10 4.15
C ASP A 15 -6.83 -15.30 4.17
N VAL A 16 -7.96 -15.98 4.05
CA VAL A 16 -9.28 -15.34 4.09
C VAL A 16 -9.52 -14.68 5.45
N ASN A 17 -9.21 -15.37 6.54
CA ASN A 17 -9.37 -14.83 7.88
C ASN A 17 -8.49 -13.60 8.10
N LEU A 18 -7.26 -13.62 7.62
CA LEU A 18 -6.36 -12.47 7.73
C LEU A 18 -6.88 -11.28 6.93
N ILE A 19 -7.36 -11.50 5.71
CA ILE A 19 -7.95 -10.43 4.88
C ILE A 19 -9.16 -9.82 5.58
N LEU A 20 -10.05 -10.64 6.12
CA LEU A 20 -11.23 -10.15 6.84
C LEU A 20 -10.84 -9.35 8.08
N ARG A 21 -9.83 -9.80 8.83
CA ARG A 21 -9.34 -9.09 10.00
C ARG A 21 -8.72 -7.75 9.62
N LEU A 22 -7.95 -7.70 8.53
CA LEU A 22 -7.38 -6.45 8.01
C LEU A 22 -8.47 -5.49 7.56
N TYR A 23 -9.52 -6.01 6.94
CA TYR A 23 -10.68 -5.23 6.53
C TYR A 23 -11.41 -4.62 7.73
N GLU A 24 -11.63 -5.40 8.78
CA GLU A 24 -12.25 -4.92 10.03
C GLU A 24 -11.41 -3.84 10.69
N THR A 25 -10.09 -4.02 10.73
CA THR A 25 -9.15 -3.05 11.29
C THR A 25 -9.24 -1.70 10.59
N ARG A 26 -9.41 -1.69 9.25
CA ARG A 26 -9.59 -0.46 8.48
C ARG A 26 -10.89 0.27 8.82
N ARG A 27 -11.88 -0.43 9.33
CA ARG A 27 -13.20 0.12 9.65
C ARG A 27 -13.30 0.68 11.06
N GLU A 28 -12.27 0.50 11.87
CA GLU A 28 -12.19 1.14 13.19
C GLU A 28 -12.26 2.64 13.04
N GLU A 29 -12.90 3.34 13.97
CA GLU A 29 -13.26 4.76 13.86
C GLU A 29 -12.09 5.67 13.51
N LYS A 30 -10.97 5.54 14.25
CA LYS A 30 -9.78 6.37 14.01
C LYS A 30 -9.14 6.06 12.65
N MET A 31 -9.11 4.79 12.29
CA MET A 31 -8.55 4.39 11.01
C MET A 31 -9.42 4.87 9.84
N ARG A 32 -10.73 4.85 9.98
CA ARG A 32 -11.63 5.43 8.98
C ARG A 32 -11.40 6.92 8.81
N ALA A 33 -11.26 7.65 9.92
CA ALA A 33 -10.97 9.08 9.89
C ALA A 33 -9.64 9.37 9.20
N ALA A 34 -8.60 8.59 9.51
CA ALA A 34 -7.29 8.74 8.89
C ALA A 34 -7.34 8.46 7.39
N ARG A 35 -8.03 7.40 6.97
CA ARG A 35 -8.17 7.03 5.56
C ARG A 35 -8.96 8.09 4.77
N GLU A 36 -10.04 8.61 5.34
CA GLU A 36 -10.83 9.67 4.73
C GLU A 36 -9.99 10.93 4.54
N TRP A 37 -9.28 11.36 5.59
CA TRP A 37 -8.36 12.49 5.49
C TRP A 37 -7.31 12.26 4.41
N PHE A 38 -6.69 11.09 4.39
CA PHE A 38 -5.64 10.74 3.43
C PHE A 38 -6.17 10.84 1.99
N ALA A 39 -7.33 10.26 1.73
CA ALA A 39 -7.93 10.27 0.40
C ALA A 39 -8.22 11.68 -0.10
N GLN A 40 -8.64 12.56 0.79
CA GLN A 40 -9.03 13.94 0.44
C GLN A 40 -7.84 14.89 0.36
N ASN A 41 -6.78 14.66 1.13
CA ASN A 41 -5.77 15.69 1.37
C ASN A 41 -4.33 15.28 1.01
N PHE A 42 -3.99 13.99 1.02
CA PHE A 42 -2.60 13.58 0.85
C PHE A 42 -2.17 13.66 -0.61
N LYS A 43 -1.42 14.75 -0.95
CA LYS A 43 -0.88 15.01 -2.29
C LYS A 43 0.49 15.68 -2.17
N TYR A 44 1.40 15.06 -1.42
CA TYR A 44 2.73 15.62 -1.15
C TYR A 44 3.79 14.88 -1.95
N ARG A 45 4.66 15.63 -2.63
CA ARG A 45 5.73 15.09 -3.47
C ARG A 45 7.12 15.31 -2.89
N THR A 46 7.26 16.28 -1.98
CA THR A 46 8.51 16.64 -1.34
C THR A 46 8.37 16.65 0.17
N MET A 47 9.48 16.54 0.89
CA MET A 47 9.46 16.63 2.36
C MET A 47 9.01 18.00 2.84
N GLU A 48 9.33 19.07 2.10
CA GLU A 48 8.87 20.40 2.44
C GLU A 48 7.34 20.49 2.40
N GLU A 49 6.73 19.99 1.32
CA GLU A 49 5.27 19.94 1.22
C GLU A 49 4.64 19.09 2.33
N PHE A 50 5.22 17.91 2.58
CA PHE A 50 4.74 17.01 3.62
C PHE A 50 4.82 17.65 5.00
N ASN A 51 5.96 18.27 5.35
CA ASN A 51 6.14 18.91 6.64
C ASN A 51 5.23 20.12 6.83
N ARG A 52 4.90 20.80 5.75
CA ARG A 52 3.95 21.94 5.78
C ARG A 52 2.52 21.46 6.00
N GLY A 53 2.10 20.41 5.29
CA GLY A 53 0.74 19.85 5.40
C GLY A 53 0.54 18.96 6.61
N CYS A 54 1.61 18.31 7.07
CA CYS A 54 1.60 17.37 8.18
C CYS A 54 2.69 17.73 9.21
N PRO A 55 2.57 18.86 9.91
CA PRO A 55 3.59 19.24 10.87
C PRO A 55 3.77 18.18 11.97
N PRO A 56 5.00 17.94 12.44
CA PRO A 56 5.23 17.01 13.54
C PRO A 56 4.32 17.34 14.74
N GLY A 57 3.69 16.29 15.29
CA GLY A 57 2.75 16.42 16.40
C GLY A 57 1.32 16.81 16.03
N SER A 58 1.04 17.09 14.75
CA SER A 58 -0.31 17.40 14.30
C SER A 58 -1.15 16.12 14.08
N SER A 59 -2.47 16.28 14.06
CA SER A 59 -3.39 15.20 13.73
C SER A 59 -3.16 14.69 12.30
N MET A 60 -2.86 15.57 11.36
CA MET A 60 -2.59 15.21 9.98
C MET A 60 -1.35 14.33 9.87
N ASN A 61 -0.30 14.64 10.62
CA ASN A 61 0.90 13.80 10.68
C ASN A 61 0.58 12.42 11.24
N ALA A 62 -0.21 12.36 12.31
CA ALA A 62 -0.65 11.08 12.89
C ALA A 62 -1.45 10.26 11.88
N TYR A 63 -2.39 10.87 11.17
CA TYR A 63 -3.19 10.20 10.15
C TYR A 63 -2.33 9.66 9.00
N ALA A 64 -1.40 10.48 8.50
CA ALA A 64 -0.50 10.05 7.43
C ALA A 64 0.30 8.82 7.84
N ARG A 65 0.87 8.84 9.05
CA ARG A 65 1.63 7.71 9.58
C ARG A 65 0.77 6.47 9.79
N MET A 66 -0.46 6.64 10.24
CA MET A 66 -1.40 5.53 10.43
C MET A 66 -1.69 4.83 9.09
N VAL A 67 -2.02 5.58 8.06
CA VAL A 67 -2.34 5.02 6.74
C VAL A 67 -1.13 4.37 6.10
N MET A 68 -0.01 5.09 6.04
CA MET A 68 1.21 4.57 5.42
C MET A 68 1.76 3.36 6.18
N GLY A 69 1.77 3.42 7.50
CA GLY A 69 2.22 2.32 8.34
C GLY A 69 1.34 1.09 8.22
N TYR A 70 0.03 1.28 8.16
CA TYR A 70 -0.90 0.18 7.98
C TYR A 70 -0.62 -0.59 6.68
N TRP A 71 -0.49 0.12 5.56
CA TRP A 71 -0.29 -0.54 4.27
C TRP A 71 1.12 -1.12 4.12
N GLU A 72 2.12 -0.52 4.75
CA GLU A 72 3.45 -1.15 4.84
C GLU A 72 3.38 -2.47 5.62
N MET A 73 2.63 -2.49 6.72
CA MET A 73 2.42 -3.71 7.51
C MET A 73 1.71 -4.79 6.67
N VAL A 74 0.62 -4.46 6.01
CA VAL A 74 -0.11 -5.39 5.13
C VAL A 74 0.83 -5.94 4.04
N ALA A 75 1.59 -5.05 3.42
CA ALA A 75 2.55 -5.44 2.39
C ALA A 75 3.62 -6.38 2.95
N SER A 76 4.05 -6.21 4.20
CA SER A 76 5.01 -7.10 4.82
C SER A 76 4.47 -8.52 4.98
N PHE A 77 3.18 -8.68 5.22
CA PHE A 77 2.55 -10.01 5.30
C PHE A 77 2.57 -10.72 3.94
N ILE A 78 2.42 -9.96 2.87
CA ILE A 78 2.46 -10.49 1.51
C ILE A 78 3.90 -10.81 1.10
N SER A 79 4.83 -9.89 1.29
CA SER A 79 6.23 -10.08 0.90
C SER A 79 6.93 -11.18 1.68
N SER A 80 6.50 -11.44 2.93
CA SER A 80 7.03 -12.55 3.74
C SER A 80 6.43 -13.90 3.39
N GLY A 81 5.41 -13.95 2.52
CA GLY A 81 4.75 -15.19 2.14
C GLY A 81 3.64 -15.66 3.09
N VAL A 82 3.32 -14.89 4.13
CA VAL A 82 2.27 -15.23 5.09
C VAL A 82 0.88 -15.05 4.49
N LEU A 83 0.67 -13.96 3.74
CA LEU A 83 -0.59 -13.67 3.07
C LEU A 83 -0.47 -13.95 1.59
N ASN A 84 -1.40 -14.73 1.04
CA ASN A 84 -1.41 -15.06 -0.39
C ASN A 84 -1.60 -13.80 -1.24
N GLN A 85 -0.63 -13.54 -2.10
CA GLN A 85 -0.58 -12.34 -2.92
C GLN A 85 -1.74 -12.25 -3.91
N GLU A 86 -1.99 -13.33 -4.63
CA GLU A 86 -3.00 -13.34 -5.68
C GLU A 86 -4.42 -13.16 -5.13
N LEU A 87 -4.72 -13.79 -4.00
CA LEU A 87 -5.99 -13.60 -3.32
C LEU A 87 -6.16 -12.15 -2.87
N PHE A 88 -5.11 -11.58 -2.27
CA PHE A 88 -5.14 -10.19 -1.82
C PHE A 88 -5.37 -9.22 -2.98
N PHE A 89 -4.74 -9.45 -4.14
CA PHE A 89 -4.87 -8.55 -5.29
C PHE A 89 -6.30 -8.46 -5.83
N GLN A 90 -7.13 -9.45 -5.56
CA GLN A 90 -8.52 -9.43 -6.02
C GLN A 90 -9.37 -8.39 -5.29
N SER A 91 -8.97 -7.95 -4.10
CA SER A 91 -9.75 -7.00 -3.29
C SER A 91 -8.92 -5.89 -2.63
N GLY A 92 -7.63 -5.80 -2.92
CA GLY A 92 -6.69 -4.94 -2.22
C GLY A 92 -6.36 -3.62 -2.91
N MET A 93 -7.22 -3.08 -3.76
CA MET A 93 -6.94 -1.87 -4.55
C MET A 93 -6.56 -0.64 -3.72
N GLU A 94 -6.98 -0.55 -2.48
CA GLU A 94 -6.60 0.58 -1.63
C GLU A 94 -5.09 0.65 -1.38
N LEU A 95 -4.40 -0.48 -1.36
CA LEU A 95 -2.94 -0.51 -1.29
C LEU A 95 -2.33 0.27 -2.46
N LEU A 96 -2.85 0.07 -3.67
CA LEU A 96 -2.40 0.81 -4.85
C LEU A 96 -2.76 2.29 -4.79
N PHE A 97 -3.93 2.62 -4.25
CA PHE A 97 -4.33 4.00 -4.04
C PHE A 97 -3.30 4.72 -3.17
N VAL A 98 -2.93 4.12 -2.06
CA VAL A 98 -1.93 4.69 -1.15
C VAL A 98 -0.57 4.81 -1.86
N TRP A 99 -0.15 3.76 -2.58
CA TRP A 99 1.11 3.78 -3.31
C TRP A 99 1.19 4.92 -4.33
N VAL A 100 0.14 5.12 -5.14
CA VAL A 100 0.10 6.21 -6.11
C VAL A 100 0.28 7.58 -5.44
N ARG A 101 -0.32 7.74 -4.24
CA ARG A 101 -0.22 8.99 -3.49
C ARG A 101 1.13 9.22 -2.84
N VAL A 102 1.85 8.16 -2.44
CA VAL A 102 3.10 8.30 -1.68
C VAL A 102 4.36 8.05 -2.51
N ARG A 103 4.26 7.45 -3.68
CA ARG A 103 5.41 6.97 -4.45
C ARG A 103 6.46 8.05 -4.74
N GLU A 104 6.06 9.28 -5.00
CA GLU A 104 7.00 10.36 -5.27
C GLU A 104 7.66 10.89 -4.00
N LEU A 105 6.98 10.81 -2.86
CA LEU A 105 7.49 11.24 -1.58
C LEU A 105 8.44 10.22 -0.94
N ILE A 106 8.25 8.93 -1.16
CA ILE A 106 9.00 7.86 -0.50
C ILE A 106 10.52 8.01 -0.64
N PRO A 107 11.10 8.28 -1.84
CA PRO A 107 12.55 8.47 -1.94
C PRO A 107 13.06 9.61 -1.05
N HIS A 108 12.31 10.69 -0.95
CA HIS A 108 12.67 11.84 -0.09
C HIS A 108 12.59 11.49 1.40
N MET A 109 11.61 10.67 1.79
CA MET A 109 11.51 10.19 3.17
C MET A 109 12.68 9.29 3.54
N ARG A 110 13.07 8.40 2.64
CA ARG A 110 14.23 7.51 2.83
C ARG A 110 15.51 8.30 3.06
N GLU A 111 15.71 9.36 2.28
CA GLU A 111 16.86 10.24 2.41
C GLU A 111 16.82 11.02 3.72
N ALA A 112 15.69 11.64 4.04
CA ALA A 112 15.51 12.43 5.25
C ALA A 112 15.71 11.60 6.52
N ASN A 113 15.21 10.37 6.53
CA ASN A 113 15.30 9.46 7.67
C ASN A 113 16.57 8.63 7.68
N LYS A 114 17.39 8.72 6.63
CA LYS A 114 18.59 7.89 6.41
C LYS A 114 18.28 6.39 6.52
N ASN A 115 17.11 6.02 6.03
CA ASN A 115 16.62 4.64 6.04
C ASN A 115 16.15 4.24 4.65
N PRO A 116 17.05 3.67 3.81
CA PRO A 116 16.70 3.26 2.45
C PRO A 116 15.67 2.13 2.40
N GLY A 117 15.44 1.41 3.51
CA GLY A 117 14.46 0.34 3.61
C GLY A 117 13.05 0.79 3.97
N SER A 118 12.84 2.09 4.26
CA SER A 118 11.50 2.58 4.60
C SER A 118 10.52 2.30 3.47
N PHE A 119 9.37 1.70 3.81
CA PHE A 119 8.30 1.37 2.87
C PHE A 119 8.72 0.45 1.72
N GLN A 120 9.75 -0.36 1.95
CA GLN A 120 10.25 -1.33 0.98
C GLN A 120 9.20 -2.39 0.61
N ASN A 121 8.46 -2.86 1.60
CA ASN A 121 7.42 -3.86 1.35
C ASN A 121 6.27 -3.27 0.54
N LEU A 122 5.82 -2.08 0.87
CA LEU A 122 4.77 -1.39 0.13
C LEU A 122 5.18 -1.22 -1.34
N GLU A 123 6.38 -0.76 -1.61
CA GLU A 123 6.90 -0.61 -2.97
C GLU A 123 6.94 -1.94 -3.71
N THR A 124 7.51 -2.96 -3.09
CA THR A 124 7.64 -4.29 -3.70
C THR A 124 6.27 -4.89 -4.05
N VAL A 125 5.33 -4.84 -3.12
CA VAL A 125 3.99 -5.39 -3.32
C VAL A 125 3.19 -4.56 -4.31
N ALA A 126 3.30 -3.24 -4.26
CA ALA A 126 2.62 -2.37 -5.22
C ALA A 126 3.10 -2.64 -6.66
N ASN A 127 4.41 -2.78 -6.86
CA ASN A 127 4.96 -3.10 -8.17
C ASN A 127 4.51 -4.48 -8.67
N ALA A 128 4.44 -5.47 -7.79
CA ALA A 128 3.90 -6.78 -8.13
C ALA A 128 2.41 -6.72 -8.49
N TYR A 129 1.65 -5.90 -7.78
CA TYR A 129 0.23 -5.68 -8.05
C TYR A 129 -0.01 -5.02 -9.42
N ILE A 130 0.78 -4.00 -9.73
CA ILE A 130 0.71 -3.32 -11.04
C ILE A 130 0.98 -4.33 -12.16
N LYS A 131 1.98 -5.17 -11.99
CA LYS A 131 2.34 -6.20 -12.96
C LYS A 131 1.20 -7.21 -13.14
N TRP A 132 0.57 -7.62 -12.05
CA TRP A 132 -0.59 -8.52 -12.07
C TRP A 132 -1.77 -7.88 -12.80
N LEU A 133 -2.05 -6.60 -12.55
CA LEU A 133 -3.10 -5.86 -13.26
C LEU A 133 -2.79 -5.76 -14.76
N ASP A 134 -1.57 -5.45 -15.14
CA ASP A 134 -1.17 -5.31 -16.54
C ASP A 134 -1.34 -6.63 -17.31
N GLN A 135 -1.19 -7.76 -16.64
CA GLN A 135 -1.41 -9.07 -17.24
C GLN A 135 -2.90 -9.41 -17.45
N HIS A 136 -3.77 -8.89 -16.56
CA HIS A 136 -5.20 -9.21 -16.58
C HIS A 136 -6.04 -8.11 -17.27
N SER A 137 -5.61 -6.86 -17.13
CA SER A 137 -6.34 -5.69 -17.62
C SER A 137 -5.33 -4.57 -17.96
N PRO A 138 -4.71 -4.58 -19.15
CA PRO A 138 -3.54 -3.74 -19.45
C PRO A 138 -3.72 -2.24 -19.26
N GLU A 139 -4.95 -1.73 -19.33
CA GLU A 139 -5.21 -0.29 -19.18
C GLU A 139 -5.68 0.10 -17.78
N ALA A 140 -5.93 -0.89 -16.91
CA ALA A 140 -6.57 -0.63 -15.61
C ALA A 140 -5.73 0.25 -14.69
N TYR A 141 -4.44 -0.05 -14.55
CA TYR A 141 -3.59 0.72 -13.65
C TYR A 141 -3.39 2.16 -14.15
N ALA A 142 -3.15 2.35 -15.43
CA ALA A 142 -2.97 3.69 -15.99
C ALA A 142 -4.22 4.56 -15.78
N ALA A 143 -5.40 4.00 -16.01
CA ALA A 143 -6.66 4.70 -15.78
C ALA A 143 -6.88 5.02 -14.30
N PHE A 144 -6.57 4.07 -13.43
CA PHE A 144 -6.67 4.24 -11.98
C PHE A 144 -5.73 5.34 -11.49
N ALA A 145 -4.45 5.28 -11.87
CA ALA A 145 -3.45 6.26 -11.48
C ALA A 145 -3.80 7.68 -11.96
N ALA A 146 -4.34 7.80 -13.17
CA ALA A 146 -4.75 9.08 -13.73
C ALA A 146 -5.89 9.75 -12.94
N ARG A 147 -6.82 8.94 -12.40
CA ARG A 147 -7.93 9.46 -11.58
C ARG A 147 -7.47 9.93 -10.20
N ILE A 148 -6.42 9.32 -9.67
CA ILE A 148 -5.91 9.62 -8.32
C ILE A 148 -4.94 10.80 -8.35
N GLY A 149 -4.07 10.80 -9.34
CA GLY A 149 -3.03 11.82 -9.54
C GLY A 149 -3.60 13.15 -9.92
#